data_9dbc1c7949ed28dfc04315c35dde0aaf
#
_entry.id   9dbc1c7949ed28dfc04315c35dde0aaf
#
_cell.length_a   1.000
_cell.length_b   1.000
_cell.length_c   1.000
_cell.angle_alpha   90.00
_cell.angle_beta   90.00
_cell.angle_gamma   90.00
#
_symmetry.space_group_name_H-M   'P 1'
#
loop_
_entity.id
_entity.type
_entity.pdbx_description
1 polymer ?
#
loop_
_entity_poly.entity_id
_entity_poly.type
_entity_poly.pdbx_seq_one_letter_code
_entity_poly.pdbx_strand_id
1 'polypeptide(L)'
;MTNTIMEQEARTAPQKIAGQLAANADLMQQLGEKLRAFDPRFVMIVGRGSSDHAGVFAKYLFEIEVGVPTFAAAPSVASVYGKTLKLEGGLVIVISQSGRSPDILAQARMAKNAGAFCVALVNDETAPIKDIVDVVVPLRAGEEKAVAATKSYLATLSAILQLASAWTQSESLAAAVNSLPQALQTAVDAEPQLTPASVENVKNLVVLGRGLGYAVSKEIALKLKEVCSNPFN
;
A
#
# COMPACT_ATOMS: atom_id res chain seq x y z
N MET A 1 -16.25 17.35 -21.16
CA MET A 1 -16.74 16.26 -20.28
C MET A 1 -16.39 16.65 -18.85
N THR A 2 -17.30 16.50 -17.91
CA THR A 2 -17.01 16.76 -16.49
C THR A 2 -16.14 15.61 -15.97
N ASN A 3 -14.98 15.93 -15.40
CA ASN A 3 -14.09 14.92 -14.80
C ASN A 3 -14.82 14.13 -13.71
N THR A 4 -14.70 12.81 -13.70
CA THR A 4 -15.28 11.96 -12.67
C THR A 4 -14.62 12.25 -11.30
N ILE A 5 -15.30 11.89 -10.19
CA ILE A 5 -14.72 12.01 -8.84
C ILE A 5 -13.40 11.23 -8.76
N MET A 6 -13.38 10.01 -9.30
CA MET A 6 -12.17 9.16 -9.34
C MET A 6 -11.00 9.84 -10.06
N GLU A 7 -11.26 10.47 -11.21
CA GLU A 7 -10.22 11.20 -11.94
C GLU A 7 -9.73 12.42 -11.16
N GLN A 8 -10.65 13.20 -10.58
CA GLN A 8 -10.27 14.34 -9.74
C GLN A 8 -9.40 13.91 -8.58
N GLU A 9 -9.74 12.83 -7.90
CA GLU A 9 -8.96 12.27 -6.79
C GLU A 9 -7.60 11.78 -7.25
N ALA A 10 -7.52 11.03 -8.35
CA ALA A 10 -6.26 10.54 -8.91
C ALA A 10 -5.31 11.69 -9.27
N ARG A 11 -5.82 12.78 -9.86
CA ARG A 11 -5.03 13.97 -10.23
C ARG A 11 -4.46 14.72 -9.02
N THR A 12 -5.01 14.53 -7.81
CA THR A 12 -4.46 15.13 -6.58
C THR A 12 -3.32 14.32 -5.96
N ALA A 13 -3.06 13.10 -6.43
CA ALA A 13 -2.08 12.19 -5.84
C ALA A 13 -0.66 12.79 -5.72
N PRO A 14 -0.10 13.50 -6.74
CA PRO A 14 1.24 14.09 -6.63
C PRO A 14 1.36 15.03 -5.44
N GLN A 15 0.38 15.93 -5.27
CA GLN A 15 0.36 16.89 -4.16
C GLN A 15 0.19 16.18 -2.80
N LYS A 16 -0.70 15.19 -2.71
CA LYS A 16 -0.92 14.43 -1.47
C LYS A 16 0.32 13.67 -1.05
N ILE A 17 1.01 13.06 -2.01
CA ILE A 17 2.26 12.34 -1.76
C ILE A 17 3.38 13.28 -1.34
N ALA A 18 3.53 14.44 -1.98
CA ALA A 18 4.49 15.45 -1.52
C ALA A 18 4.26 15.83 -0.05
N GLY A 19 3.02 16.11 0.33
CA GLY A 19 2.65 16.39 1.73
C GLY A 19 2.89 15.22 2.67
N GLN A 20 2.58 13.99 2.25
CA GLN A 20 2.84 12.76 3.01
C GLN A 20 4.33 12.57 3.28
N LEU A 21 5.16 12.64 2.26
CA LEU A 21 6.61 12.44 2.37
C LEU A 21 7.24 13.44 3.34
N ALA A 22 6.86 14.70 3.23
CA ALA A 22 7.35 15.75 4.14
C ALA A 22 6.88 15.52 5.58
N ALA A 23 5.59 15.25 5.78
CA ALA A 23 5.01 15.12 7.12
C ALA A 23 5.44 13.84 7.85
N ASN A 24 5.81 12.78 7.11
CA ASN A 24 6.25 11.52 7.70
C ASN A 24 7.78 11.37 7.77
N ALA A 25 8.56 12.37 7.36
CA ALA A 25 10.02 12.26 7.25
C ALA A 25 10.68 11.77 8.56
N ASP A 26 10.43 12.44 9.67
CA ASP A 26 11.01 12.10 10.97
C ASP A 26 10.51 10.74 11.48
N LEU A 27 9.21 10.46 11.32
CA LEU A 27 8.62 9.18 11.70
C LEU A 27 9.29 8.02 10.93
N MET A 28 9.50 8.18 9.63
CA MET A 28 10.13 7.15 8.81
C MET A 28 11.60 6.93 9.16
N GLN A 29 12.36 7.99 9.49
CA GLN A 29 13.73 7.85 9.96
C GLN A 29 13.78 7.07 11.29
N GLN A 30 12.96 7.43 12.27
CA GLN A 30 12.87 6.72 13.54
C GLN A 30 12.43 5.27 13.37
N LEU A 31 11.46 5.00 12.48
CA LEU A 31 11.03 3.65 12.18
C LEU A 31 12.13 2.84 11.48
N GLY A 32 12.84 3.44 10.53
CA GLY A 32 14.00 2.82 9.88
C GLY A 32 15.09 2.43 10.87
N GLU A 33 15.42 3.31 11.81
CA GLU A 33 16.36 3.02 12.92
C GLU A 33 15.89 1.86 13.80
N LYS A 34 14.61 1.88 14.18
CA LYS A 34 14.00 0.78 14.95
C LYS A 34 14.08 -0.55 14.21
N LEU A 35 13.78 -0.56 12.91
CA LEU A 35 13.81 -1.78 12.11
C LEU A 35 15.24 -2.32 11.93
N ARG A 36 16.25 -1.45 11.76
CA ARG A 36 17.65 -1.88 11.76
C ARG A 36 18.08 -2.51 13.09
N ALA A 37 17.65 -1.90 14.20
CA ALA A 37 17.96 -2.43 15.54
C ALA A 37 17.17 -3.70 15.86
N PHE A 38 15.94 -3.82 15.40
CA PHE A 38 15.08 -4.99 15.61
C PHE A 38 15.51 -6.19 14.75
N ASP A 39 16.06 -5.92 13.57
CA ASP A 39 16.53 -6.91 12.59
C ASP A 39 15.52 -8.04 12.31
N PRO A 40 14.35 -7.71 11.74
CA PRO A 40 13.28 -8.67 11.57
C PRO A 40 13.69 -9.81 10.65
N ARG A 41 13.42 -11.05 11.07
CA ARG A 41 13.72 -12.26 10.29
C ARG A 41 12.82 -12.43 9.06
N PHE A 42 11.66 -11.82 9.06
CA PHE A 42 10.69 -11.82 7.96
C PHE A 42 9.74 -10.64 8.10
N VAL A 43 9.07 -10.32 6.99
CA VAL A 43 7.97 -9.36 6.96
C VAL A 43 6.69 -10.07 6.53
N MET A 44 5.62 -9.95 7.30
CA MET A 44 4.29 -10.40 6.92
C MET A 44 3.42 -9.18 6.60
N ILE A 45 2.83 -9.15 5.41
CA ILE A 45 1.95 -8.06 4.97
C ILE A 45 0.49 -8.48 5.12
N VAL A 46 -0.30 -7.66 5.80
CA VAL A 46 -1.73 -7.85 6.00
C VAL A 46 -2.48 -6.78 5.22
N GLY A 47 -3.30 -7.19 4.26
CA GLY A 47 -4.12 -6.28 3.45
C GLY A 47 -5.16 -7.03 2.63
N ARG A 48 -6.10 -6.30 2.01
CA ARG A 48 -7.10 -6.85 1.09
C ARG A 48 -7.32 -5.89 -0.08
N GLY A 49 -7.74 -6.41 -1.23
CA GLY A 49 -7.97 -5.60 -2.43
C GLY A 49 -6.74 -4.78 -2.81
N SER A 50 -6.90 -3.48 -3.02
CA SER A 50 -5.79 -2.58 -3.35
C SER A 50 -4.68 -2.58 -2.29
N SER A 51 -5.02 -2.77 -1.01
CA SER A 51 -4.02 -2.90 0.07
C SER A 51 -3.18 -4.18 -0.06
N ASP A 52 -3.75 -5.30 -0.50
CA ASP A 52 -3.00 -6.52 -0.82
C ASP A 52 -2.07 -6.31 -2.02
N HIS A 53 -2.55 -5.59 -3.05
CA HIS A 53 -1.71 -5.26 -4.20
C HIS A 53 -0.53 -4.35 -3.81
N ALA A 54 -0.74 -3.39 -2.92
CA ALA A 54 0.36 -2.61 -2.33
C ALA A 54 1.31 -3.51 -1.51
N GLY A 55 0.78 -4.54 -0.86
CA GLY A 55 1.58 -5.58 -0.19
C GLY A 55 2.48 -6.36 -1.15
N VAL A 56 2.02 -6.63 -2.37
CA VAL A 56 2.86 -7.24 -3.42
C VAL A 56 4.03 -6.32 -3.80
N PHE A 57 3.80 -5.00 -3.89
CA PHE A 57 4.87 -4.03 -4.10
C PHE A 57 5.89 -4.07 -2.94
N ALA A 58 5.38 -4.03 -1.70
CA ALA A 58 6.23 -4.11 -0.50
C ALA A 58 7.09 -5.37 -0.49
N LYS A 59 6.49 -6.53 -0.85
CA LYS A 59 7.20 -7.79 -0.94
C LYS A 59 8.42 -7.68 -1.85
N TYR A 60 8.24 -7.28 -3.10
CA TYR A 60 9.36 -7.15 -4.03
C TYR A 60 10.38 -6.13 -3.55
N LEU A 61 9.92 -4.97 -3.08
CA LEU A 61 10.83 -3.89 -2.65
C LEU A 61 11.68 -4.33 -1.45
N PHE A 62 11.09 -4.92 -0.42
CA PHE A 62 11.85 -5.33 0.77
C PHE A 62 12.77 -6.51 0.50
N GLU A 63 12.34 -7.47 -0.33
CA GLU A 63 13.22 -8.58 -0.72
C GLU A 63 14.40 -8.10 -1.57
N ILE A 64 14.22 -7.11 -2.45
CA ILE A 64 15.28 -6.56 -3.31
C ILE A 64 16.22 -5.64 -2.52
N GLU A 65 15.66 -4.69 -1.77
CA GLU A 65 16.44 -3.59 -1.19
C GLU A 65 16.93 -3.88 0.24
N VAL A 66 16.12 -4.60 1.02
CA VAL A 66 16.43 -4.91 2.43
C VAL A 66 16.95 -6.33 2.59
N GLY A 67 16.60 -7.26 1.68
CA GLY A 67 17.01 -8.66 1.75
C GLY A 67 16.22 -9.49 2.74
N VAL A 68 15.07 -9.01 3.23
CA VAL A 68 14.23 -9.70 4.23
C VAL A 68 13.08 -10.44 3.54
N PRO A 69 12.93 -11.77 3.75
CA PRO A 69 11.82 -12.54 3.20
C PRO A 69 10.47 -11.91 3.55
N THR A 70 9.64 -11.66 2.54
CA THR A 70 8.37 -10.96 2.71
C THR A 70 7.23 -11.76 2.08
N PHE A 71 6.10 -11.90 2.79
CA PHE A 71 4.95 -12.67 2.31
C PHE A 71 3.62 -12.06 2.75
N ALA A 72 2.56 -12.37 1.99
CA ALA A 72 1.20 -11.96 2.33
C ALA A 72 0.62 -12.85 3.42
N ALA A 73 -0.11 -12.24 4.36
CA ALA A 73 -0.90 -12.95 5.35
C ALA A 73 -2.14 -13.60 4.73
N ALA A 74 -2.69 -14.60 5.43
CA ALA A 74 -4.02 -15.15 5.19
C ALA A 74 -4.96 -14.72 6.33
N PRO A 75 -5.67 -13.59 6.24
CA PRO A 75 -6.44 -13.01 7.35
C PRO A 75 -7.50 -13.97 7.93
N SER A 76 -8.02 -14.89 7.11
CA SER A 76 -8.97 -15.92 7.55
C SER A 76 -8.40 -16.88 8.60
N VAL A 77 -7.08 -17.04 8.69
CA VAL A 77 -6.44 -17.88 9.73
C VAL A 77 -6.80 -17.38 11.12
N ALA A 78 -6.75 -16.09 11.36
CA ALA A 78 -7.14 -15.50 12.63
C ALA A 78 -8.67 -15.30 12.72
N SER A 79 -9.31 -14.72 11.68
CA SER A 79 -10.69 -14.26 11.76
C SER A 79 -11.73 -15.38 11.63
N VAL A 80 -11.45 -16.43 10.90
CA VAL A 80 -12.38 -17.55 10.66
C VAL A 80 -11.95 -18.80 11.43
N TYR A 81 -10.68 -19.17 11.35
CA TYR A 81 -10.17 -20.41 11.96
C TYR A 81 -9.72 -20.23 13.41
N GLY A 82 -9.65 -19.00 13.93
CA GLY A 82 -9.25 -18.69 15.30
C GLY A 82 -7.85 -19.19 15.66
N LYS A 83 -6.95 -19.30 14.69
CA LYS A 83 -5.60 -19.82 14.88
C LYS A 83 -4.58 -18.69 15.03
N THR A 84 -3.52 -18.98 15.77
CA THR A 84 -2.39 -18.09 16.01
C THR A 84 -1.16 -18.61 15.25
N LEU A 85 -0.42 -17.71 14.63
CA LEU A 85 0.87 -18.00 13.99
C LEU A 85 2.02 -17.74 14.98
N LYS A 86 3.18 -18.34 14.72
CA LYS A 86 4.44 -18.04 15.44
C LYS A 86 5.11 -16.88 14.73
N LEU A 87 5.04 -15.68 15.28
CA LEU A 87 5.48 -14.44 14.62
C LEU A 87 6.56 -13.69 15.41
N GLU A 88 7.10 -14.29 16.47
CA GLU A 88 8.18 -13.70 17.25
C GLU A 88 9.42 -13.41 16.37
N GLY A 89 9.97 -12.21 16.50
CA GLY A 89 11.09 -11.73 15.67
C GLY A 89 10.70 -11.37 14.23
N GLY A 90 9.40 -11.28 13.92
CA GLY A 90 8.89 -10.82 12.64
C GLY A 90 8.36 -9.39 12.68
N LEU A 91 8.41 -8.72 11.55
CA LEU A 91 7.70 -7.47 11.29
C LEU A 91 6.36 -7.78 10.64
N VAL A 92 5.28 -7.22 11.16
CA VAL A 92 3.96 -7.31 10.54
C VAL A 92 3.51 -5.92 10.11
N ILE A 93 3.31 -5.73 8.82
CA ILE A 93 2.81 -4.47 8.25
C ILE A 93 1.36 -4.65 7.85
N VAL A 94 0.49 -3.89 8.49
CA VAL A 94 -0.95 -3.88 8.22
C VAL A 94 -1.27 -2.69 7.33
N ILE A 95 -1.80 -2.95 6.15
CA ILE A 95 -2.18 -1.93 5.17
C ILE A 95 -3.70 -1.87 5.12
N SER A 96 -4.28 -0.73 5.50
CA SER A 96 -5.73 -0.55 5.50
C SER A 96 -6.10 0.93 5.38
N GLN A 97 -6.90 1.28 4.37
CA GLN A 97 -7.35 2.67 4.19
C GLN A 97 -8.14 3.14 5.42
N SER A 98 -9.09 2.37 5.91
CA SER A 98 -9.96 2.73 7.04
C SER A 98 -9.42 2.31 8.40
N GLY A 99 -8.56 1.28 8.49
CA GLY A 99 -8.08 0.71 9.74
C GLY A 99 -9.18 0.12 10.64
N ARG A 100 -10.37 -0.21 10.09
CA ARG A 100 -11.58 -0.58 10.84
C ARG A 100 -12.11 -1.98 10.53
N SER A 101 -11.65 -2.62 9.47
CA SER A 101 -12.15 -3.93 9.04
C SER A 101 -11.93 -4.98 10.13
N PRO A 102 -12.97 -5.72 10.57
CA PRO A 102 -12.87 -6.64 11.72
C PRO A 102 -11.81 -7.73 11.55
N ASP A 103 -11.68 -8.29 10.35
CA ASP A 103 -10.69 -9.32 10.02
C ASP A 103 -9.26 -8.78 10.04
N ILE A 104 -9.04 -7.55 9.58
CA ILE A 104 -7.74 -6.86 9.64
C ILE A 104 -7.36 -6.58 11.11
N LEU A 105 -8.32 -6.11 11.93
CA LEU A 105 -8.09 -5.90 13.35
C LEU A 105 -7.82 -7.22 14.09
N ALA A 106 -8.53 -8.30 13.76
CA ALA A 106 -8.29 -9.63 14.32
C ALA A 106 -6.88 -10.13 13.98
N GLN A 107 -6.45 -9.96 12.73
CA GLN A 107 -5.11 -10.33 12.28
C GLN A 107 -4.02 -9.50 12.97
N ALA A 108 -4.23 -8.18 13.11
CA ALA A 108 -3.30 -7.31 13.83
C ALA A 108 -3.16 -7.70 15.31
N ARG A 109 -4.27 -7.99 16.01
CA ARG A 109 -4.25 -8.47 17.40
C ARG A 109 -3.55 -9.82 17.51
N MET A 110 -3.83 -10.75 16.62
CA MET A 110 -3.15 -12.05 16.60
C MET A 110 -1.64 -11.87 16.43
N ALA A 111 -1.21 -11.03 15.48
CA ALA A 111 0.19 -10.76 15.23
C ALA A 111 0.89 -10.14 16.46
N LYS A 112 0.23 -9.15 17.08
CA LYS A 112 0.74 -8.49 18.28
C LYS A 112 0.89 -9.46 19.45
N ASN A 113 -0.13 -10.29 19.70
CA ASN A 113 -0.12 -11.30 20.75
C ASN A 113 0.90 -12.42 20.50
N ALA A 114 1.25 -12.65 19.22
CA ALA A 114 2.27 -13.61 18.80
C ALA A 114 3.71 -13.05 18.84
N GLY A 115 3.92 -11.85 19.40
CA GLY A 115 5.23 -11.25 19.62
C GLY A 115 5.86 -10.57 18.41
N ALA A 116 5.06 -10.27 17.37
CA ALA A 116 5.55 -9.50 16.22
C ALA A 116 5.68 -8.01 16.54
N PHE A 117 6.62 -7.33 15.90
CA PHE A 117 6.62 -5.87 15.80
C PHE A 117 5.61 -5.45 14.73
N CYS A 118 4.60 -4.67 15.11
CA CYS A 118 3.45 -4.37 14.26
C CYS A 118 3.46 -2.90 13.83
N VAL A 119 3.34 -2.66 12.51
CA VAL A 119 3.24 -1.33 11.89
C VAL A 119 1.95 -1.26 11.10
N ALA A 120 1.17 -0.18 11.21
CA ALA A 120 0.00 0.05 10.37
C ALA A 120 0.24 1.22 9.40
N LEU A 121 -0.01 1.00 8.12
CA LEU A 121 -0.14 2.04 7.10
C LEU A 121 -1.64 2.33 6.95
N VAL A 122 -2.11 3.48 7.43
CA VAL A 122 -3.55 3.78 7.52
C VAL A 122 -3.85 5.22 7.14
N ASN A 123 -4.98 5.45 6.45
CA ASN A 123 -5.37 6.80 6.06
C ASN A 123 -6.20 7.51 7.15
N ASP A 124 -6.94 6.77 7.95
CA ASP A 124 -7.70 7.28 9.09
C ASP A 124 -6.89 7.11 10.39
N GLU A 125 -6.25 8.19 10.84
CA GLU A 125 -5.42 8.22 12.06
C GLU A 125 -6.26 8.00 13.35
N THR A 126 -7.58 8.10 13.28
CA THR A 126 -8.48 7.86 14.41
C THR A 126 -8.93 6.39 14.52
N ALA A 127 -8.55 5.56 13.55
CA ALA A 127 -8.98 4.18 13.45
C ALA A 127 -8.50 3.33 14.66
N PRO A 128 -9.29 2.34 15.08
CA PRO A 128 -8.98 1.50 16.26
C PRO A 128 -7.71 0.65 16.10
N ILE A 129 -7.18 0.51 14.89
CA ILE A 129 -5.92 -0.20 14.67
C ILE A 129 -4.74 0.46 15.40
N LYS A 130 -4.79 1.77 15.65
CA LYS A 130 -3.75 2.51 16.38
C LYS A 130 -3.49 1.97 17.79
N ASP A 131 -4.54 1.43 18.42
CA ASP A 131 -4.47 0.91 19.80
C ASP A 131 -3.94 -0.53 19.85
N ILE A 132 -3.63 -1.13 18.69
CA ILE A 132 -3.17 -2.52 18.55
C ILE A 132 -1.70 -2.59 18.14
N VAL A 133 -1.28 -1.70 17.23
CA VAL A 133 0.07 -1.75 16.61
C VAL A 133 1.10 -0.93 17.39
N ASP A 134 2.38 -1.18 17.14
CA ASP A 134 3.48 -0.44 17.78
C ASP A 134 3.71 0.94 17.13
N VAL A 135 3.47 1.04 15.82
CA VAL A 135 3.67 2.28 15.07
C VAL A 135 2.55 2.45 14.05
N VAL A 136 2.00 3.65 13.97
CA VAL A 136 1.09 4.07 12.91
C VAL A 136 1.81 4.98 11.95
N VAL A 137 1.76 4.67 10.67
CA VAL A 137 2.24 5.51 9.58
C VAL A 137 1.03 6.07 8.83
N PRO A 138 0.75 7.36 8.95
CA PRO A 138 -0.37 7.99 8.26
C PRO A 138 -0.16 8.05 6.75
N LEU A 139 -1.14 7.60 5.97
CA LEU A 139 -1.08 7.71 4.50
C LEU A 139 -1.32 9.12 3.99
N ARG A 140 -2.08 9.94 4.74
CA ARG A 140 -2.36 11.35 4.42
C ARG A 140 -2.94 11.60 3.02
N ALA A 141 -3.58 10.58 2.44
CA ALA A 141 -4.22 10.70 1.13
C ALA A 141 -5.44 11.66 1.15
N GLY A 142 -5.94 11.97 2.35
CA GLY A 142 -7.17 12.73 2.55
C GLY A 142 -8.42 11.90 2.29
N GLU A 143 -9.58 12.55 2.26
CA GLU A 143 -10.85 11.89 2.00
C GLU A 143 -10.89 11.33 0.57
N GLU A 144 -11.40 10.11 0.41
CA GLU A 144 -11.55 9.41 -0.86
C GLU A 144 -13.02 9.01 -0.99
N LYS A 145 -13.72 9.62 -1.96
CA LYS A 145 -15.16 9.49 -2.19
C LYS A 145 -15.49 8.56 -3.36
N ALA A 146 -14.52 8.36 -4.24
CA ALA A 146 -14.67 7.41 -5.34
C ALA A 146 -14.80 5.99 -4.77
N VAL A 147 -15.67 5.18 -5.37
CA VAL A 147 -15.85 3.78 -4.96
C VAL A 147 -14.56 2.98 -5.11
N ALA A 148 -13.86 3.18 -6.22
CA ALA A 148 -12.56 2.57 -6.47
C ALA A 148 -11.44 3.46 -5.92
N ALA A 149 -10.62 2.92 -5.01
CA ALA A 149 -9.47 3.63 -4.43
C ALA A 149 -8.44 4.02 -5.49
N THR A 150 -7.88 5.22 -5.36
CA THR A 150 -6.86 5.76 -6.26
C THR A 150 -5.65 6.29 -5.48
N LYS A 151 -5.79 7.49 -4.91
CA LYS A 151 -4.69 8.19 -4.22
C LYS A 151 -4.24 7.50 -2.94
N SER A 152 -5.12 6.80 -2.22
CA SER A 152 -4.73 6.03 -1.03
C SER A 152 -3.84 4.84 -1.38
N TYR A 153 -4.07 4.18 -2.52
CA TYR A 153 -3.19 3.15 -3.04
C TYR A 153 -1.80 3.72 -3.37
N LEU A 154 -1.74 4.81 -4.12
CA LEU A 154 -0.48 5.46 -4.50
C LEU A 154 0.27 6.00 -3.26
N ALA A 155 -0.45 6.57 -2.29
CA ALA A 155 0.13 6.99 -1.02
C ALA A 155 0.68 5.81 -0.21
N THR A 156 0.08 4.63 -0.31
CA THR A 156 0.62 3.41 0.32
C THR A 156 1.93 2.99 -0.34
N LEU A 157 2.01 2.97 -1.67
CA LEU A 157 3.27 2.67 -2.38
C LEU A 157 4.37 3.67 -2.00
N SER A 158 4.03 4.96 -1.93
CA SER A 158 4.94 6.02 -1.51
C SER A 158 5.45 5.81 -0.07
N ALA A 159 4.57 5.50 0.88
CA ALA A 159 4.96 5.21 2.26
C ALA A 159 5.88 3.99 2.38
N ILE A 160 5.61 2.93 1.62
CA ILE A 160 6.45 1.73 1.55
C ILE A 160 7.84 2.06 0.99
N LEU A 161 7.90 2.87 -0.08
CA LEU A 161 9.17 3.30 -0.68
C LEU A 161 9.97 4.18 0.29
N GLN A 162 9.31 5.13 0.96
CA GLN A 162 9.93 5.99 1.97
C GLN A 162 10.47 5.16 3.16
N LEU A 163 9.71 4.15 3.61
CA LEU A 163 10.16 3.24 4.66
C LEU A 163 11.39 2.42 4.22
N ALA A 164 11.38 1.85 3.02
CA ALA A 164 12.53 1.11 2.49
C ALA A 164 13.79 1.99 2.41
N SER A 165 13.64 3.23 1.94
CA SER A 165 14.73 4.22 1.90
C SER A 165 15.30 4.51 3.29
N ALA A 166 14.44 4.76 4.29
CA ALA A 166 14.85 5.01 5.66
C ALA A 166 15.46 3.77 6.33
N TRP A 167 14.94 2.58 6.03
CA TRP A 167 15.43 1.31 6.58
C TRP A 167 16.82 0.95 6.05
N THR A 168 17.03 1.08 4.73
CA THR A 168 18.30 0.74 4.08
C THR A 168 19.35 1.85 4.15
N GLN A 169 18.95 3.09 4.41
CA GLN A 169 19.78 4.30 4.28
C GLN A 169 20.36 4.46 2.87
N SER A 170 19.69 3.95 1.84
CA SER A 170 20.10 4.02 0.45
C SER A 170 19.95 5.44 -0.11
N GLU A 171 21.04 6.05 -0.53
CA GLU A 171 21.04 7.38 -1.18
C GLU A 171 20.24 7.36 -2.49
N SER A 172 20.32 6.28 -3.26
CA SER A 172 19.57 6.14 -4.51
C SER A 172 18.06 6.06 -4.28
N LEU A 173 17.60 5.31 -3.25
CA LEU A 173 16.20 5.29 -2.86
C LEU A 173 15.73 6.64 -2.30
N ALA A 174 16.56 7.33 -1.52
CA ALA A 174 16.26 8.67 -1.03
C ALA A 174 16.06 9.66 -2.18
N ALA A 175 16.93 9.62 -3.19
CA ALA A 175 16.80 10.44 -4.39
C ALA A 175 15.51 10.10 -5.17
N ALA A 176 15.18 8.81 -5.32
CA ALA A 176 13.93 8.37 -5.96
C ALA A 176 12.69 8.84 -5.20
N VAL A 177 12.68 8.73 -3.87
CA VAL A 177 11.59 9.25 -3.00
C VAL A 177 11.40 10.74 -3.20
N ASN A 178 12.49 11.52 -3.20
CA ASN A 178 12.45 12.97 -3.37
C ASN A 178 11.93 13.40 -4.76
N SER A 179 12.19 12.63 -5.81
CA SER A 179 11.73 12.91 -7.17
C SER A 179 10.30 12.43 -7.45
N LEU A 180 9.74 11.55 -6.60
CA LEU A 180 8.46 10.89 -6.81
C LEU A 180 7.28 11.85 -7.09
N PRO A 181 7.08 12.96 -6.33
CA PRO A 181 5.98 13.89 -6.61
C PRO A 181 6.03 14.48 -8.02
N GLN A 182 7.23 14.85 -8.49
CA GLN A 182 7.41 15.40 -9.83
C GLN A 182 7.17 14.34 -10.91
N ALA A 183 7.65 13.12 -10.71
CA ALA A 183 7.41 12.00 -11.63
C ALA A 183 5.93 11.67 -11.74
N LEU A 184 5.20 11.70 -10.63
CA LEU A 184 3.74 11.50 -10.61
C LEU A 184 3.00 12.64 -11.30
N GLN A 185 3.45 13.89 -11.13
CA GLN A 185 2.86 15.03 -11.83
C GLN A 185 3.04 14.87 -13.35
N THR A 186 4.22 14.51 -13.79
CA THR A 186 4.49 14.22 -15.20
C THR A 186 3.57 13.11 -15.75
N ALA A 187 3.33 12.05 -14.96
CA ALA A 187 2.41 10.99 -15.35
C ALA A 187 0.95 11.44 -15.41
N VAL A 188 0.52 12.32 -14.49
CA VAL A 188 -0.84 12.90 -14.48
C VAL A 188 -1.07 13.80 -15.70
N ASP A 189 -0.04 14.51 -16.14
CA ASP A 189 -0.10 15.45 -17.26
C ASP A 189 0.12 14.75 -18.63
N ALA A 190 0.49 13.47 -18.63
CA ALA A 190 0.69 12.70 -19.86
C ALA A 190 -0.63 12.41 -20.57
N GLU A 191 -0.59 12.41 -21.90
CA GLU A 191 -1.74 12.03 -22.72
C GLU A 191 -2.12 10.54 -22.49
N PRO A 192 -3.43 10.24 -22.30
CA PRO A 192 -3.89 8.87 -22.12
C PRO A 192 -3.57 8.00 -23.34
N GLN A 193 -2.84 6.91 -23.15
CA GLN A 193 -2.56 5.95 -24.22
C GLN A 193 -3.69 4.92 -24.39
N LEU A 194 -4.40 4.60 -23.31
CA LEU A 194 -5.60 3.78 -23.35
C LEU A 194 -6.84 4.69 -23.41
N THR A 195 -7.58 4.61 -24.48
CA THR A 195 -8.81 5.39 -24.71
C THR A 195 -10.04 4.49 -24.65
N PRO A 196 -11.25 5.04 -24.40
CA PRO A 196 -12.49 4.26 -24.48
C PRO A 196 -12.64 3.48 -25.80
N ALA A 197 -12.28 4.11 -26.92
CA ALA A 197 -12.31 3.47 -28.23
C ALA A 197 -11.39 2.25 -28.35
N SER A 198 -10.27 2.25 -27.62
CA SER A 198 -9.33 1.12 -27.62
C SER A 198 -9.90 -0.16 -26.97
N VAL A 199 -10.94 -0.02 -26.15
CA VAL A 199 -11.51 -1.13 -25.35
C VAL A 199 -13.00 -1.36 -25.63
N GLU A 200 -13.64 -0.57 -26.49
CA GLU A 200 -15.09 -0.58 -26.72
C GLU A 200 -15.66 -1.97 -27.09
N ASN A 201 -14.91 -2.74 -27.87
CA ASN A 201 -15.33 -4.07 -28.34
C ASN A 201 -14.57 -5.22 -27.68
N VAL A 202 -13.81 -4.94 -26.61
CA VAL A 202 -13.00 -5.95 -25.93
C VAL A 202 -13.87 -6.71 -24.94
N LYS A 203 -14.00 -8.04 -25.13
CA LYS A 203 -14.75 -8.93 -24.22
C LYS A 203 -13.91 -9.42 -23.05
N ASN A 204 -12.62 -9.60 -23.25
CA ASN A 204 -11.67 -10.07 -22.22
C ASN A 204 -10.40 -9.23 -22.29
N LEU A 205 -9.92 -8.81 -21.13
CA LEU A 205 -8.68 -8.07 -20.99
C LEU A 205 -7.75 -8.77 -20.00
N VAL A 206 -6.49 -8.92 -20.37
CA VAL A 206 -5.44 -9.47 -19.49
C VAL A 206 -4.40 -8.38 -19.26
N VAL A 207 -4.10 -8.11 -17.99
CA VAL A 207 -3.05 -7.17 -17.60
C VAL A 207 -1.83 -7.97 -17.13
N LEU A 208 -0.70 -7.77 -17.81
CA LEU A 208 0.54 -8.49 -17.54
C LEU A 208 1.52 -7.61 -16.76
N GLY A 209 2.25 -8.21 -15.83
CA GLY A 209 3.31 -7.54 -15.09
C GLY A 209 4.17 -8.53 -14.31
N ARG A 210 5.39 -8.12 -13.97
CA ARG A 210 6.32 -8.86 -13.12
C ARG A 210 7.16 -7.93 -12.26
N GLY A 211 7.80 -8.45 -11.22
CA GLY A 211 8.60 -7.66 -10.29
C GLY A 211 7.74 -6.60 -9.61
N LEU A 212 8.27 -5.41 -9.37
CA LEU A 212 7.54 -4.26 -8.82
C LEU A 212 6.31 -3.89 -9.66
N GLY A 213 6.38 -4.01 -10.98
CA GLY A 213 5.27 -3.76 -11.90
C GLY A 213 4.10 -4.74 -11.77
N TYR A 214 4.30 -5.92 -11.15
CA TYR A 214 3.23 -6.88 -10.92
C TYR A 214 2.14 -6.34 -9.98
N ALA A 215 2.54 -5.61 -8.94
CA ALA A 215 1.60 -4.94 -8.04
C ALA A 215 0.71 -3.94 -8.77
N VAL A 216 1.31 -3.13 -9.64
CA VAL A 216 0.59 -2.15 -10.47
C VAL A 216 -0.35 -2.85 -11.46
N SER A 217 0.09 -3.93 -12.09
CA SER A 217 -0.75 -4.71 -13.02
C SER A 217 -1.95 -5.33 -12.33
N LYS A 218 -1.79 -5.86 -11.12
CA LYS A 218 -2.92 -6.34 -10.29
C LYS A 218 -3.92 -5.23 -10.00
N GLU A 219 -3.43 -4.03 -9.66
CA GLU A 219 -4.29 -2.88 -9.35
C GLU A 219 -5.03 -2.39 -10.60
N ILE A 220 -4.37 -2.30 -11.74
CA ILE A 220 -5.02 -1.97 -13.02
C ILE A 220 -6.14 -2.96 -13.33
N ALA A 221 -5.88 -4.26 -13.21
CA ALA A 221 -6.88 -5.30 -13.44
C ALA A 221 -8.08 -5.18 -12.49
N LEU A 222 -7.84 -4.84 -11.20
CA LEU A 222 -8.89 -4.60 -10.23
C LEU A 222 -9.72 -3.36 -10.61
N LYS A 223 -9.08 -2.24 -10.93
CA LYS A 223 -9.79 -1.01 -11.32
C LYS A 223 -10.64 -1.20 -12.56
N LEU A 224 -10.14 -1.91 -13.56
CA LEU A 224 -10.94 -2.24 -14.74
C LEU A 224 -12.18 -3.07 -14.39
N LYS A 225 -12.09 -4.03 -13.46
CA LYS A 225 -13.25 -4.78 -12.98
C LYS A 225 -14.24 -3.92 -12.20
N GLU A 226 -13.75 -3.04 -11.32
CA GLU A 226 -14.60 -2.21 -10.47
C GLU A 226 -15.36 -1.13 -11.23
N VAL A 227 -14.75 -0.55 -12.29
CA VAL A 227 -15.29 0.61 -13.00
C VAL A 227 -15.82 0.30 -14.40
N CYS A 228 -15.40 -0.84 -14.99
CA CYS A 228 -15.80 -1.24 -16.35
C CYS A 228 -16.64 -2.52 -16.35
N SER A 229 -17.16 -2.95 -15.20
CA SER A 229 -18.01 -4.14 -15.14
C SER A 229 -19.27 -3.94 -15.98
N ASN A 230 -19.38 -4.79 -17.01
CA ASN A 230 -20.59 -4.87 -17.81
C ASN A 230 -21.74 -5.35 -16.90
N PRO A 231 -22.90 -4.68 -16.84
CA PRO A 231 -24.01 -5.06 -15.93
C PRO A 231 -24.64 -6.43 -16.27
N PHE A 232 -24.05 -7.18 -17.21
CA PHE A 232 -24.57 -8.46 -17.70
C PHE A 232 -23.63 -9.66 -17.48
N ASN A 233 -22.67 -9.57 -16.54
CA ASN A 233 -21.90 -10.76 -16.10
C ASN A 233 -22.00 -10.92 -14.59
#